data_b9a27676025cdbc27d9b4e1b78368dec
#
_entry.id   b9a27676025cdbc27d9b4e1b78368dec
#
_cell.length_a   1.000
_cell.length_b   1.000
_cell.length_c   1.000
_cell.angle_alpha   90.00
_cell.angle_beta   90.00
_cell.angle_gamma   90.00
#
_symmetry.space_group_name_H-M   'P 1'
#
loop_
_entity.id
_entity.type
_entity.pdbx_description
1 polymer ?
#
loop_
_entity_poly.entity_id
_entity_poly.type
_entity_poly.pdbx_seq_one_letter_code
_entity_poly.pdbx_strand_id
1 'polypeptide(L)'
;MNLDTSPLQTPFDLKQLSLRNRLAVAPMTRVTATPDGLPTATMQRYYQRFAQGGFGLVITEGSFIDEAWSQTYENQPGMASDDQAQAWRPLTAQLQASGTRSIAQLQHAGALSQFNRYRPGQTIAPSAVPPRGLQMPFYRGEGAYPIPRAITQEEMADVVAHFGSAAARAVGLAGFDGVEIHGANGYLLDQFLTAHTNLRTDRWGGALPQRLEAAVATIQAVRAAVGADVPVGIRVSQGKVNDFGHKWAEGEQGAETIFGTLADAGVDYIHLTEFEAWQPAFGAEGPSLVQLARRFAPGLTIIANGGLHDADRALQLLAHGADLIALGRGALSNPDWPRKLEQGLPMKAFDRSILGPIADIKASELAAA
;
A
#
# COMPACT_ATOMS: atom_id res chain seq x y z
N MET A 1 24.33 24.42 -9.58
CA MET A 1 23.23 24.39 -10.57
C MET A 1 21.95 24.12 -9.80
N ASN A 2 20.89 24.91 -10.05
CA ASN A 2 19.59 24.56 -9.45
C ASN A 2 19.08 23.30 -10.15
N LEU A 3 18.64 22.33 -9.36
CA LEU A 3 18.04 21.10 -9.85
C LEU A 3 16.72 21.43 -10.58
N ASP A 4 16.56 20.93 -11.79
CA ASP A 4 15.27 21.03 -12.50
C ASP A 4 14.28 20.00 -11.95
N THR A 5 13.37 20.45 -11.11
CA THR A 5 12.34 19.61 -10.49
C THR A 5 11.02 19.59 -11.27
N SER A 6 10.96 20.26 -12.41
CA SER A 6 9.76 20.36 -13.24
C SER A 6 9.13 19.00 -13.62
N PRO A 7 9.91 17.91 -13.88
CA PRO A 7 9.31 16.61 -14.17
C PRO A 7 8.40 16.06 -13.06
N LEU A 8 8.70 16.36 -11.79
CA LEU A 8 7.85 15.95 -10.65
C LEU A 8 6.55 16.77 -10.56
N GLN A 9 6.55 17.99 -11.11
CA GLN A 9 5.42 18.92 -11.10
C GLN A 9 4.50 18.78 -12.32
N THR A 10 4.88 17.99 -13.33
CA THR A 10 4.06 17.79 -14.52
C THR A 10 2.80 17.01 -14.20
N PRO A 11 1.63 17.40 -14.74
CA PRO A 11 0.41 16.60 -14.65
C PRO A 11 0.62 15.18 -15.19
N PHE A 12 -0.18 14.25 -14.67
CA PHE A 12 -0.14 12.86 -15.11
C PHE A 12 -1.55 12.27 -15.09
N ASP A 13 -1.90 11.49 -16.11
CA ASP A 13 -3.17 10.79 -16.17
C ASP A 13 -2.98 9.32 -15.77
N LEU A 14 -3.51 8.95 -14.59
CA LEU A 14 -3.64 7.57 -14.17
C LEU A 14 -4.99 7.05 -14.67
N LYS A 15 -5.02 6.43 -15.83
CA LYS A 15 -6.24 6.05 -16.52
C LYS A 15 -7.13 7.30 -16.76
N GLN A 16 -8.28 7.40 -16.09
CA GLN A 16 -9.18 8.55 -16.20
C GLN A 16 -8.97 9.60 -15.10
N LEU A 17 -8.04 9.36 -14.18
CA LEU A 17 -7.74 10.31 -13.10
C LEU A 17 -6.64 11.28 -13.52
N SER A 18 -7.00 12.51 -13.78
CA SER A 18 -6.01 13.58 -13.99
C SER A 18 -5.42 14.00 -12.63
N LEU A 19 -4.11 13.80 -12.47
CA LEU A 19 -3.31 14.20 -11.32
C LEU A 19 -2.59 15.51 -11.65
N ARG A 20 -2.60 16.47 -10.72
CA ARG A 20 -1.96 17.77 -10.91
C ARG A 20 -0.43 17.70 -11.01
N ASN A 21 0.18 16.65 -10.48
CA ASN A 21 1.61 16.37 -10.50
C ASN A 21 1.88 14.87 -10.32
N ARG A 22 3.16 14.47 -10.35
CA ARG A 22 3.60 13.07 -10.22
C ARG A 22 3.89 12.66 -8.77
N LEU A 23 3.34 13.36 -7.78
CA LEU A 23 3.63 13.16 -6.37
C LEU A 23 2.42 12.56 -5.64
N ALA A 24 2.66 11.43 -4.99
CA ALA A 24 1.67 10.72 -4.20
C ALA A 24 2.09 10.62 -2.73
N VAL A 25 1.11 10.59 -1.84
CA VAL A 25 1.33 10.15 -0.45
C VAL A 25 1.21 8.63 -0.43
N ALA A 26 2.28 7.96 0.03
CA ALA A 26 2.27 6.51 0.21
C ALA A 26 1.33 6.09 1.36
N PRO A 27 0.73 4.90 1.30
CA PRO A 27 -0.11 4.38 2.39
C PRO A 27 0.72 4.15 3.65
N MET A 28 0.32 4.79 4.74
CA MET A 28 1.00 4.74 6.04
C MET A 28 -0.01 4.49 7.15
N THR A 29 0.10 3.39 7.84
CA THR A 29 -0.76 3.03 8.97
C THR A 29 -0.59 4.01 10.13
N ARG A 30 -1.70 4.60 10.59
CA ARG A 30 -1.74 5.60 11.66
C ARG A 30 -2.65 5.22 12.83
N VAL A 31 -3.26 4.08 12.81
CA VAL A 31 -4.05 3.49 13.91
C VAL A 31 -4.90 4.49 14.72
N THR A 32 -5.59 5.39 14.02
CA THR A 32 -6.35 6.52 14.61
C THR A 32 -7.85 6.45 14.28
N ALA A 33 -8.32 5.33 13.73
CA ALA A 33 -9.75 5.04 13.61
C ALA A 33 -10.37 4.73 14.97
N THR A 34 -11.71 4.66 15.02
CA THR A 34 -12.41 4.16 16.20
C THR A 34 -12.12 2.67 16.42
N PRO A 35 -12.41 2.10 17.59
CA PRO A 35 -12.30 0.66 17.80
C PRO A 35 -13.11 -0.18 16.80
N ASP A 36 -14.19 0.36 16.24
CA ASP A 36 -15.02 -0.28 15.20
C ASP A 36 -14.49 -0.04 13.77
N GLY A 37 -13.32 0.58 13.62
CA GLY A 37 -12.71 0.84 12.33
C GLY A 37 -13.31 2.02 11.55
N LEU A 38 -14.08 2.90 12.19
CA LEU A 38 -14.61 4.10 11.55
C LEU A 38 -13.53 5.17 11.49
N PRO A 39 -13.25 5.78 10.32
CA PRO A 39 -12.40 6.96 10.20
C PRO A 39 -12.85 8.11 11.09
N THR A 40 -11.88 8.78 11.72
CA THR A 40 -12.14 9.89 12.65
C THR A 40 -11.93 11.26 12.02
N ALA A 41 -12.48 12.30 12.67
CA ALA A 41 -12.20 13.69 12.29
C ALA A 41 -10.69 14.04 12.36
N THR A 42 -9.92 13.33 13.20
CA THR A 42 -8.47 13.44 13.28
C THR A 42 -7.82 12.92 11.99
N MET A 43 -8.25 11.77 11.49
CA MET A 43 -7.80 11.24 10.19
C MET A 43 -8.17 12.17 9.05
N GLN A 44 -9.37 12.74 9.05
CA GLN A 44 -9.80 13.70 8.03
C GLN A 44 -8.85 14.90 7.96
N ARG A 45 -8.54 15.53 9.10
CA ARG A 45 -7.58 16.64 9.17
C ARG A 45 -6.17 16.22 8.75
N TYR A 46 -5.74 15.03 9.12
CA TYR A 46 -4.44 14.50 8.76
C TYR A 46 -4.28 14.35 7.24
N TYR A 47 -5.23 13.75 6.55
CA TYR A 47 -5.17 13.59 5.10
C TYR A 47 -5.34 14.91 4.34
N GLN A 48 -6.16 15.83 4.88
CA GLN A 48 -6.34 17.16 4.30
C GLN A 48 -5.03 17.95 4.19
N ARG A 49 -4.10 17.78 5.14
CA ARG A 49 -2.80 18.48 5.09
C ARG A 49 -2.03 18.18 3.80
N PHE A 50 -2.08 16.95 3.32
CA PHE A 50 -1.39 16.57 2.09
C PHE A 50 -2.04 17.20 0.86
N ALA A 51 -3.35 17.26 0.82
CA ALA A 51 -4.06 17.93 -0.26
C ALA A 51 -3.75 19.44 -0.29
N GLN A 52 -3.79 20.08 0.87
CA GLN A 52 -3.39 21.50 1.04
C GLN A 52 -1.90 21.69 0.71
N GLY A 53 -1.06 20.70 0.99
CA GLY A 53 0.35 20.69 0.65
C GLY A 53 0.68 20.50 -0.81
N GLY A 54 -0.31 20.20 -1.65
CA GLY A 54 -0.15 20.15 -3.11
C GLY A 54 0.08 18.76 -3.69
N PHE A 55 -0.02 17.67 -2.93
CA PHE A 55 0.05 16.32 -3.49
C PHE A 55 -1.07 16.07 -4.52
N GLY A 56 -0.73 15.46 -5.65
CA GLY A 56 -1.69 15.10 -6.70
C GLY A 56 -2.54 13.90 -6.33
N LEU A 57 -1.95 12.97 -5.56
CA LEU A 57 -2.58 11.71 -5.15
C LEU A 57 -2.34 11.43 -3.66
N VAL A 58 -3.36 10.91 -2.99
CA VAL A 58 -3.26 10.35 -1.64
C VAL A 58 -3.71 8.89 -1.68
N ILE A 59 -2.83 7.95 -1.33
CA ILE A 59 -3.19 6.56 -1.08
C ILE A 59 -3.34 6.43 0.44
N THR A 60 -4.53 6.05 0.90
CA THR A 60 -4.80 5.97 2.34
C THR A 60 -4.15 4.73 2.95
N GLU A 61 -3.98 4.74 4.28
CA GLU A 61 -3.52 3.57 5.04
C GLU A 61 -4.35 2.33 4.75
N GLY A 62 -3.74 1.14 4.92
CA GLY A 62 -4.40 -0.13 4.68
C GLY A 62 -5.66 -0.30 5.52
N SER A 63 -6.80 -0.42 4.87
CA SER A 63 -8.11 -0.68 5.48
C SER A 63 -8.43 -2.17 5.44
N PHE A 64 -8.88 -2.76 6.57
CA PHE A 64 -9.26 -4.16 6.60
C PHE A 64 -10.57 -4.40 5.84
N ILE A 65 -10.65 -5.56 5.15
CA ILE A 65 -11.70 -5.87 4.16
C ILE A 65 -12.84 -6.74 4.69
N ASP A 66 -12.62 -7.40 5.81
CA ASP A 66 -13.62 -8.24 6.51
C ASP A 66 -13.40 -8.16 8.02
N GLU A 67 -14.46 -8.42 8.77
CA GLU A 67 -14.42 -8.38 10.22
C GLU A 67 -13.83 -9.66 10.83
N ALA A 68 -13.84 -10.78 10.11
CA ALA A 68 -13.43 -12.05 10.66
C ALA A 68 -11.90 -12.17 10.83
N TRP A 69 -11.11 -11.84 9.76
CA TRP A 69 -9.71 -12.21 9.72
C TRP A 69 -8.74 -11.12 9.29
N SER A 70 -9.22 -10.05 8.61
CA SER A 70 -8.33 -9.14 7.90
C SER A 70 -7.72 -8.01 8.73
N GLN A 71 -8.28 -7.70 9.92
CA GLN A 71 -7.76 -6.64 10.77
C GLN A 71 -6.33 -6.94 11.24
N THR A 72 -5.45 -5.93 11.12
CA THR A 72 -4.02 -6.06 11.41
C THR A 72 -3.65 -5.43 12.76
N TYR A 73 -4.24 -4.27 13.08
CA TYR A 73 -3.88 -3.45 14.22
C TYR A 73 -5.10 -2.91 14.94
N GLU A 74 -4.96 -2.66 16.24
CA GLU A 74 -5.95 -1.93 17.01
C GLU A 74 -6.15 -0.51 16.44
N ASN A 75 -7.39 -0.07 16.32
CA ASN A 75 -7.77 1.22 15.72
C ASN A 75 -7.32 1.40 14.26
N GLN A 76 -7.14 0.31 13.52
CA GLN A 76 -7.00 0.35 12.07
C GLN A 76 -8.36 0.69 11.44
N PRO A 77 -8.43 1.54 10.40
CA PRO A 77 -9.68 1.77 9.69
C PRO A 77 -10.10 0.55 8.87
N GLY A 78 -11.42 0.40 8.70
CA GLY A 78 -12.03 -0.68 7.94
C GLY A 78 -12.70 -0.22 6.65
N MET A 79 -12.96 -1.22 5.79
CA MET A 79 -13.80 -1.15 4.60
C MET A 79 -14.70 -2.41 4.53
N ALA A 80 -14.87 -3.09 5.67
CA ALA A 80 -15.60 -4.35 5.80
C ALA A 80 -17.11 -4.16 5.85
N SER A 81 -17.59 -3.00 6.31
CA SER A 81 -19.03 -2.68 6.42
C SER A 81 -19.38 -1.38 5.70
N ASP A 82 -20.66 -1.19 5.45
CA ASP A 82 -21.18 0.03 4.82
C ASP A 82 -21.00 1.25 5.73
N ASP A 83 -21.13 1.10 7.04
CA ASP A 83 -20.90 2.17 8.02
C ASP A 83 -19.44 2.64 7.99
N GLN A 84 -18.48 1.70 7.94
CA GLN A 84 -17.06 2.03 7.78
C GLN A 84 -16.82 2.80 6.49
N ALA A 85 -17.38 2.33 5.37
CA ALA A 85 -17.24 2.98 4.08
C ALA A 85 -17.86 4.40 4.07
N GLN A 86 -19.07 4.57 4.58
CA GLN A 86 -19.73 5.87 4.68
C GLN A 86 -18.95 6.85 5.54
N ALA A 87 -18.29 6.39 6.60
CA ALA A 87 -17.46 7.23 7.46
C ALA A 87 -16.21 7.80 6.76
N TRP A 88 -15.74 7.20 5.65
CA TRP A 88 -14.68 7.76 4.80
C TRP A 88 -15.15 8.94 3.93
N ARG A 89 -16.44 9.02 3.60
CA ARG A 89 -16.96 9.97 2.62
C ARG A 89 -16.65 11.46 2.91
N PRO A 90 -16.70 11.96 4.14
CA PRO A 90 -16.31 13.35 4.41
C PRO A 90 -14.84 13.65 4.05
N LEU A 91 -13.95 12.65 4.29
CA LEU A 91 -12.53 12.75 3.98
C LEU A 91 -12.29 12.79 2.46
N THR A 92 -12.85 11.83 1.72
CA THR A 92 -12.67 11.75 0.26
C THR A 92 -13.25 12.97 -0.45
N ALA A 93 -14.44 13.44 -0.06
CA ALA A 93 -15.05 14.64 -0.57
C ALA A 93 -14.17 15.89 -0.35
N GLN A 94 -13.51 16.00 0.80
CA GLN A 94 -12.60 17.10 1.11
C GLN A 94 -11.31 17.06 0.27
N LEU A 95 -10.74 15.87 0.04
CA LEU A 95 -9.58 15.70 -0.85
C LEU A 95 -9.95 16.12 -2.29
N GLN A 96 -11.08 15.63 -2.80
CA GLN A 96 -11.58 15.97 -4.14
C GLN A 96 -11.86 17.46 -4.29
N ALA A 97 -12.48 18.11 -3.30
CA ALA A 97 -12.72 19.57 -3.31
C ALA A 97 -11.40 20.37 -3.35
N SER A 98 -10.30 19.78 -2.84
CA SER A 98 -8.95 20.37 -2.93
C SER A 98 -8.23 20.04 -4.25
N GLY A 99 -8.86 19.30 -5.17
CA GLY A 99 -8.28 18.84 -6.44
C GLY A 99 -7.23 17.73 -6.26
N THR A 100 -7.21 17.04 -5.14
CA THR A 100 -6.35 15.87 -4.88
C THR A 100 -7.15 14.60 -5.08
N ARG A 101 -6.59 13.64 -5.81
CA ARG A 101 -7.20 12.32 -6.01
C ARG A 101 -6.90 11.39 -4.84
N SER A 102 -7.79 10.43 -4.60
CA SER A 102 -7.69 9.51 -3.47
C SER A 102 -7.88 8.06 -3.89
N ILE A 103 -7.01 7.18 -3.36
CA ILE A 103 -7.07 5.74 -3.56
C ILE A 103 -7.17 5.06 -2.20
N ALA A 104 -8.12 4.12 -2.06
CA ALA A 104 -8.24 3.27 -0.89
C ALA A 104 -7.28 2.09 -0.98
N GLN A 105 -6.37 1.91 -0.01
CA GLN A 105 -5.61 0.65 0.09
C GLN A 105 -6.41 -0.39 0.88
N LEU A 106 -6.64 -1.56 0.26
CA LEU A 106 -7.38 -2.69 0.83
C LEU A 106 -6.39 -3.74 1.33
N GLN A 107 -6.54 -4.17 2.57
CA GLN A 107 -5.56 -5.00 3.27
C GLN A 107 -6.19 -6.19 3.99
N HIS A 108 -5.48 -7.32 3.96
CA HIS A 108 -5.73 -8.47 4.83
C HIS A 108 -4.41 -8.87 5.52
N ALA A 109 -4.42 -8.87 6.85
CA ALA A 109 -3.21 -9.10 7.65
C ALA A 109 -2.54 -10.46 7.41
N GLY A 110 -3.33 -11.50 7.19
CA GLY A 110 -2.81 -12.86 7.24
C GLY A 110 -2.21 -13.20 8.60
N ALA A 111 -1.05 -13.85 8.59
CA ALA A 111 -0.31 -14.21 9.80
C ALA A 111 0.23 -13.02 10.61
N LEU A 112 0.28 -11.81 10.04
CA LEU A 112 0.86 -10.64 10.70
C LEU A 112 -0.15 -9.78 11.47
N SER A 113 -1.35 -10.28 11.73
CA SER A 113 -2.29 -9.61 12.61
C SER A 113 -1.74 -9.57 14.05
N GLN A 114 -1.60 -8.36 14.59
CA GLN A 114 -1.22 -8.11 15.98
C GLN A 114 -2.46 -7.85 16.86
N PHE A 115 -3.56 -7.54 16.23
CA PHE A 115 -4.83 -7.31 16.89
C PHE A 115 -5.98 -7.61 15.92
N ASN A 116 -6.93 -8.41 16.39
CA ASN A 116 -8.22 -8.58 15.72
C ASN A 116 -9.31 -8.63 16.80
N ARG A 117 -10.19 -7.63 16.80
CA ARG A 117 -11.25 -7.55 17.82
C ARG A 117 -12.28 -8.68 17.72
N TYR A 118 -12.47 -9.22 16.50
CA TYR A 118 -13.46 -10.25 16.21
C TYR A 118 -12.91 -11.67 16.48
N ARG A 119 -11.57 -11.84 16.39
CA ARG A 119 -10.87 -13.10 16.59
C ARG A 119 -9.56 -12.90 17.36
N PRO A 120 -9.64 -12.52 18.65
CA PRO A 120 -8.43 -12.23 19.43
C PRO A 120 -7.43 -13.39 19.43
N GLY A 121 -6.17 -13.07 19.09
CA GLY A 121 -5.06 -14.04 19.10
C GLY A 121 -5.10 -15.11 17.99
N GLN A 122 -6.06 -15.05 17.08
CA GLN A 122 -6.18 -15.99 15.98
C GLN A 122 -5.81 -15.33 14.65
N THR A 123 -5.07 -16.07 13.82
CA THR A 123 -4.64 -15.63 12.48
C THR A 123 -4.78 -16.76 11.48
N ILE A 124 -4.96 -16.41 10.21
CA ILE A 124 -4.94 -17.35 9.08
C ILE A 124 -3.85 -16.95 8.09
N ALA A 125 -3.29 -17.95 7.40
CA ALA A 125 -2.24 -17.75 6.40
C ALA A 125 -2.28 -18.88 5.35
N PRO A 126 -1.50 -18.80 4.27
CA PRO A 126 -1.43 -19.92 3.31
C PRO A 126 -1.10 -21.25 3.97
N SER A 127 -0.21 -21.24 4.95
CA SER A 127 0.21 -22.42 5.71
C SER A 127 0.48 -22.05 7.17
N ALA A 128 0.48 -23.07 8.08
CA ALA A 128 0.73 -22.89 9.51
C ALA A 128 2.22 -22.67 9.79
N VAL A 129 2.83 -21.65 9.21
CA VAL A 129 4.23 -21.27 9.36
C VAL A 129 4.35 -20.09 10.31
N PRO A 130 5.11 -20.17 11.41
CA PRO A 130 5.34 -19.06 12.31
C PRO A 130 5.97 -17.87 11.57
N PRO A 131 5.43 -16.64 11.63
CA PRO A 131 6.09 -15.48 11.06
C PRO A 131 7.46 -15.25 11.71
N ARG A 132 8.42 -14.79 10.90
CA ARG A 132 9.71 -14.34 11.41
C ARG A 132 9.56 -13.01 12.15
N GLY A 133 10.55 -12.67 12.99
CA GLY A 133 10.59 -11.38 13.70
C GLY A 133 9.61 -11.29 14.86
N LEU A 134 9.41 -10.07 15.32
CA LEU A 134 8.55 -9.75 16.46
C LEU A 134 7.46 -8.78 16.04
N GLN A 135 6.35 -8.76 16.78
CA GLN A 135 5.30 -7.77 16.64
C GLN A 135 5.85 -6.36 16.87
N MET A 136 5.25 -5.39 16.24
CA MET A 136 5.73 -4.00 16.26
C MET A 136 5.15 -3.23 17.46
N PRO A 137 5.99 -2.81 18.44
CA PRO A 137 5.49 -2.13 19.66
C PRO A 137 4.75 -0.83 19.38
N PHE A 138 5.17 -0.07 18.36
CA PHE A 138 4.51 1.17 17.97
C PHE A 138 3.10 0.98 17.35
N TYR A 139 2.69 -0.28 17.13
CA TYR A 139 1.32 -0.68 16.86
C TYR A 139 0.73 -1.55 17.98
N ARG A 140 1.20 -1.38 19.21
CA ARG A 140 0.77 -2.09 20.43
C ARG A 140 1.04 -3.60 20.41
N GLY A 141 1.94 -4.08 19.52
CA GLY A 141 2.32 -5.47 19.46
C GLY A 141 3.35 -5.83 20.52
N GLU A 142 3.28 -7.07 21.03
CA GLU A 142 4.22 -7.61 22.02
C GLU A 142 4.66 -9.03 21.66
N GLY A 143 5.96 -9.30 21.74
CA GLY A 143 6.53 -10.62 21.56
C GLY A 143 6.46 -11.17 20.13
N ALA A 144 6.39 -12.48 20.00
CA ALA A 144 6.29 -13.17 18.72
C ALA A 144 4.87 -13.11 18.15
N TYR A 145 4.75 -13.19 16.83
CA TYR A 145 3.47 -13.40 16.18
C TYR A 145 2.87 -14.76 16.54
N PRO A 146 1.54 -14.90 16.65
CA PRO A 146 0.92 -16.22 16.83
C PRO A 146 1.17 -17.10 15.59
N ILE A 147 1.18 -18.43 15.80
CA ILE A 147 1.23 -19.37 14.69
C ILE A 147 -0.13 -19.35 13.98
N PRO A 148 -0.19 -19.03 12.69
CA PRO A 148 -1.44 -19.00 11.97
C PRO A 148 -2.00 -20.41 11.74
N ARG A 149 -3.32 -20.50 11.58
CA ARG A 149 -3.95 -21.67 10.98
C ARG A 149 -3.86 -21.56 9.44
N ALA A 150 -3.66 -22.70 8.76
CA ALA A 150 -3.77 -22.72 7.30
C ALA A 150 -5.20 -22.37 6.86
N ILE A 151 -5.32 -21.45 5.91
CA ILE A 151 -6.59 -21.02 5.29
C ILE A 151 -7.18 -22.16 4.45
N THR A 152 -8.48 -22.40 4.52
CA THR A 152 -9.15 -23.39 3.67
C THR A 152 -9.41 -22.81 2.26
N GLN A 153 -9.86 -23.67 1.33
CA GLN A 153 -10.22 -23.21 -0.02
C GLN A 153 -11.46 -22.32 0.00
N GLU A 154 -12.44 -22.65 0.84
CA GLU A 154 -13.67 -21.87 1.04
C GLU A 154 -13.34 -20.49 1.61
N GLU A 155 -12.52 -20.44 2.67
CA GLU A 155 -12.08 -19.16 3.26
C GLU A 155 -11.26 -18.32 2.27
N MET A 156 -10.48 -18.94 1.37
CA MET A 156 -9.78 -18.21 0.33
C MET A 156 -10.75 -17.59 -0.69
N ALA A 157 -11.83 -18.30 -1.04
CA ALA A 157 -12.89 -17.75 -1.87
C ALA A 157 -13.60 -16.57 -1.19
N ASP A 158 -13.86 -16.68 0.12
CA ASP A 158 -14.43 -15.58 0.93
C ASP A 158 -13.49 -14.36 0.96
N VAL A 159 -12.20 -14.56 1.17
CA VAL A 159 -11.20 -13.47 1.14
C VAL A 159 -11.23 -12.74 -0.21
N VAL A 160 -11.22 -13.48 -1.33
CA VAL A 160 -11.30 -12.89 -2.68
C VAL A 160 -12.59 -12.09 -2.85
N ALA A 161 -13.73 -12.64 -2.41
CA ALA A 161 -15.03 -11.96 -2.46
C ALA A 161 -15.06 -10.69 -1.57
N HIS A 162 -14.43 -10.73 -0.39
CA HIS A 162 -14.34 -9.58 0.52
C HIS A 162 -13.48 -8.45 -0.06
N PHE A 163 -12.38 -8.74 -0.76
CA PHE A 163 -11.65 -7.71 -1.50
C PHE A 163 -12.53 -7.03 -2.55
N GLY A 164 -13.32 -7.79 -3.32
CA GLY A 164 -14.27 -7.24 -4.28
C GLY A 164 -15.33 -6.36 -3.61
N SER A 165 -15.95 -6.86 -2.54
CA SER A 165 -16.98 -6.13 -1.79
C SER A 165 -16.44 -4.85 -1.14
N ALA A 166 -15.23 -4.90 -0.56
CA ALA A 166 -14.56 -3.73 0.00
C ALA A 166 -14.21 -2.69 -1.09
N ALA A 167 -13.79 -3.14 -2.27
CA ALA A 167 -13.56 -2.26 -3.41
C ALA A 167 -14.83 -1.56 -3.89
N ALA A 168 -15.94 -2.28 -4.00
CA ALA A 168 -17.24 -1.71 -4.33
C ALA A 168 -17.68 -0.64 -3.32
N ARG A 169 -17.51 -0.89 -2.01
CA ARG A 169 -17.77 0.08 -0.95
C ARG A 169 -16.85 1.29 -1.03
N ALA A 170 -15.55 1.08 -1.26
CA ALA A 170 -14.57 2.16 -1.36
C ALA A 170 -14.93 3.15 -2.45
N VAL A 171 -15.36 2.68 -3.62
CA VAL A 171 -15.74 3.54 -4.74
C VAL A 171 -17.17 4.06 -4.57
N GLY A 172 -18.14 3.18 -4.32
CA GLY A 172 -19.57 3.51 -4.33
C GLY A 172 -20.04 4.29 -3.11
N LEU A 173 -19.60 3.92 -1.91
CA LEU A 173 -20.05 4.52 -0.66
C LEU A 173 -19.05 5.54 -0.10
N ALA A 174 -17.78 5.17 -0.03
CA ALA A 174 -16.74 6.04 0.52
C ALA A 174 -16.32 7.15 -0.45
N GLY A 175 -16.49 6.97 -1.77
CA GLY A 175 -16.21 7.98 -2.78
C GLY A 175 -14.73 8.12 -3.13
N PHE A 176 -13.92 7.06 -2.97
CA PHE A 176 -12.56 7.03 -3.48
C PHE A 176 -12.53 7.00 -5.02
N ASP A 177 -11.50 7.61 -5.60
CA ASP A 177 -11.30 7.66 -7.05
C ASP A 177 -10.75 6.33 -7.62
N GLY A 178 -10.18 5.47 -6.76
CA GLY A 178 -9.61 4.18 -7.14
C GLY A 178 -9.28 3.31 -5.94
N VAL A 179 -8.75 2.10 -6.21
CA VAL A 179 -8.37 1.14 -5.16
C VAL A 179 -6.99 0.57 -5.40
N GLU A 180 -6.29 0.27 -4.31
CA GLU A 180 -5.01 -0.41 -4.29
C GLU A 180 -5.10 -1.69 -3.47
N ILE A 181 -4.76 -2.83 -4.07
CA ILE A 181 -4.69 -4.12 -3.40
C ILE A 181 -3.34 -4.21 -2.68
N HIS A 182 -3.34 -4.46 -1.38
CA HIS A 182 -2.10 -4.59 -0.63
C HIS A 182 -1.51 -6.00 -0.78
N GLY A 183 -0.61 -6.17 -1.74
CA GLY A 183 0.13 -7.41 -2.02
C GLY A 183 1.60 -7.38 -1.58
N ALA A 184 1.94 -6.55 -0.57
CA ALA A 184 3.30 -6.27 -0.14
C ALA A 184 3.51 -6.49 1.36
N ASN A 185 4.74 -6.24 1.82
CA ASN A 185 5.12 -6.06 3.22
C ASN A 185 4.90 -7.28 4.13
N GLY A 186 4.69 -8.46 3.58
CA GLY A 186 4.47 -9.69 4.34
C GLY A 186 3.01 -9.93 4.72
N TYR A 187 2.04 -9.16 4.23
CA TYR A 187 0.62 -9.41 4.47
C TYR A 187 0.08 -10.56 3.60
N LEU A 188 -1.19 -10.90 3.70
CA LEU A 188 -1.73 -12.17 3.21
C LEU A 188 -1.34 -12.51 1.77
N LEU A 189 -1.51 -11.61 0.80
CA LEU A 189 -1.20 -11.89 -0.61
C LEU A 189 0.31 -12.05 -0.84
N ASP A 190 1.15 -11.30 -0.10
CA ASP A 190 2.60 -11.50 -0.10
C ASP A 190 3.01 -12.81 0.60
N GLN A 191 2.25 -13.27 1.60
CA GLN A 191 2.46 -14.60 2.20
C GLN A 191 2.15 -15.71 1.19
N PHE A 192 1.15 -15.54 0.32
CA PHE A 192 0.89 -16.48 -0.78
C PHE A 192 2.03 -16.48 -1.80
N LEU A 193 2.53 -15.32 -2.18
CA LEU A 193 3.65 -15.17 -3.12
C LEU A 193 4.95 -15.80 -2.61
N THR A 194 5.19 -15.75 -1.32
CA THR A 194 6.45 -16.12 -0.68
C THR A 194 6.57 -17.61 -0.44
N ALA A 195 7.57 -18.27 -1.06
CA ALA A 195 7.74 -19.72 -1.00
C ALA A 195 7.84 -20.33 0.41
N HIS A 196 8.53 -19.64 1.36
CA HIS A 196 8.71 -20.18 2.70
C HIS A 196 7.48 -20.04 3.61
N THR A 197 6.52 -19.17 3.28
CA THR A 197 5.25 -19.02 4.01
C THR A 197 4.10 -19.76 3.34
N ASN A 198 4.25 -20.14 2.07
CA ASN A 198 3.25 -20.86 1.30
C ASN A 198 3.75 -22.28 0.94
N LEU A 199 3.44 -23.24 1.82
CA LEU A 199 3.78 -24.66 1.67
C LEU A 199 2.62 -25.48 1.11
N ARG A 200 1.63 -24.82 0.47
CA ARG A 200 0.46 -25.48 -0.11
C ARG A 200 0.82 -26.31 -1.34
N THR A 201 0.05 -27.38 -1.54
CA THR A 201 0.17 -28.26 -2.71
C THR A 201 -1.06 -28.25 -3.61
N ASP A 202 -2.03 -27.36 -3.30
CA ASP A 202 -3.20 -27.10 -4.13
C ASP A 202 -2.93 -25.97 -5.14
N ARG A 203 -4.00 -25.49 -5.85
CA ARG A 203 -3.89 -24.42 -6.85
C ARG A 203 -3.24 -23.12 -6.37
N TRP A 204 -3.21 -22.88 -5.06
CA TRP A 204 -2.71 -21.64 -4.45
C TRP A 204 -1.24 -21.72 -4.01
N GLY A 205 -0.54 -22.85 -4.26
CA GLY A 205 0.84 -23.09 -3.82
C GLY A 205 1.68 -23.86 -4.82
N GLY A 206 2.94 -24.08 -4.51
CA GLY A 206 3.89 -24.74 -5.40
C GLY A 206 4.79 -23.77 -6.16
N ALA A 207 4.86 -23.86 -7.49
CA ALA A 207 5.68 -22.97 -8.31
C ALA A 207 5.17 -21.51 -8.29
N LEU A 208 6.02 -20.55 -8.66
CA LEU A 208 5.71 -19.12 -8.59
C LEU A 208 4.40 -18.73 -9.30
N PRO A 209 4.05 -19.25 -10.49
CA PRO A 209 2.76 -18.92 -11.12
C PRO A 209 1.56 -19.32 -10.26
N GLN A 210 1.57 -20.50 -9.62
CA GLN A 210 0.49 -20.94 -8.73
C GLN A 210 0.42 -20.08 -7.45
N ARG A 211 1.56 -19.65 -6.92
CA ARG A 211 1.59 -18.73 -5.77
C ARG A 211 1.03 -17.34 -6.08
N LEU A 212 1.00 -16.93 -7.35
CA LEU A 212 0.39 -15.68 -7.82
C LEU A 212 -1.12 -15.76 -7.99
N GLU A 213 -1.72 -16.97 -8.06
CA GLU A 213 -3.16 -17.16 -8.26
C GLU A 213 -4.02 -16.41 -7.24
N ALA A 214 -3.57 -16.28 -5.99
CA ALA A 214 -4.29 -15.53 -4.97
C ALA A 214 -4.37 -14.03 -5.32
N ALA A 215 -3.29 -13.45 -5.82
CA ALA A 215 -3.26 -12.07 -6.27
C ALA A 215 -4.11 -11.87 -7.54
N VAL A 216 -3.99 -12.78 -8.52
CA VAL A 216 -4.76 -12.76 -9.77
C VAL A 216 -6.26 -12.82 -9.49
N ALA A 217 -6.71 -13.80 -8.69
CA ALA A 217 -8.13 -13.93 -8.32
C ALA A 217 -8.65 -12.67 -7.60
N THR A 218 -7.85 -12.10 -6.71
CA THR A 218 -8.19 -10.87 -6.00
C THR A 218 -8.32 -9.68 -6.96
N ILE A 219 -7.37 -9.50 -7.88
CA ILE A 219 -7.41 -8.44 -8.91
C ILE A 219 -8.67 -8.57 -9.76
N GLN A 220 -8.99 -9.78 -10.22
CA GLN A 220 -10.17 -10.06 -11.04
C GLN A 220 -11.46 -9.75 -10.28
N ALA A 221 -11.58 -10.16 -9.01
CA ALA A 221 -12.74 -9.87 -8.18
C ALA A 221 -12.93 -8.36 -7.93
N VAL A 222 -11.84 -7.64 -7.64
CA VAL A 222 -11.84 -6.18 -7.47
C VAL A 222 -12.25 -5.51 -8.77
N ARG A 223 -11.64 -5.88 -9.90
CA ARG A 223 -11.98 -5.33 -11.23
C ARG A 223 -13.45 -5.56 -11.58
N ALA A 224 -13.97 -6.77 -11.35
CA ALA A 224 -15.37 -7.09 -11.58
C ALA A 224 -16.32 -6.24 -10.72
N ALA A 225 -15.91 -5.91 -9.49
CA ALA A 225 -16.71 -5.14 -8.56
C ALA A 225 -16.76 -3.63 -8.86
N VAL A 226 -15.66 -3.04 -9.36
CA VAL A 226 -15.58 -1.59 -9.59
C VAL A 226 -15.73 -1.18 -11.07
N GLY A 227 -15.71 -2.13 -11.99
CA GLY A 227 -15.85 -1.88 -13.44
C GLY A 227 -14.53 -1.45 -14.10
N ALA A 228 -14.62 -1.19 -15.42
CA ALA A 228 -13.45 -0.96 -16.27
C ALA A 228 -12.81 0.42 -16.06
N ASP A 229 -13.55 1.42 -15.63
CA ASP A 229 -13.11 2.81 -15.62
C ASP A 229 -12.34 3.21 -14.36
N VAL A 230 -12.59 2.53 -13.24
CA VAL A 230 -11.95 2.82 -11.96
C VAL A 230 -10.51 2.28 -11.96
N PRO A 231 -9.50 3.09 -11.59
CA PRO A 231 -8.13 2.61 -11.42
C PRO A 231 -8.03 1.55 -10.32
N VAL A 232 -7.45 0.41 -10.68
CA VAL A 232 -7.13 -0.70 -9.77
C VAL A 232 -5.64 -0.97 -9.84
N GLY A 233 -4.95 -0.87 -8.72
CA GLY A 233 -3.55 -1.21 -8.64
C GLY A 233 -3.25 -2.26 -7.59
N ILE A 234 -2.01 -2.73 -7.61
CA ILE A 234 -1.48 -3.62 -6.59
C ILE A 234 -0.15 -3.09 -6.07
N ARG A 235 0.01 -3.09 -4.75
CA ARG A 235 1.30 -2.79 -4.12
C ARG A 235 2.07 -4.07 -3.88
N VAL A 236 3.35 -4.11 -4.27
CA VAL A 236 4.24 -5.26 -4.08
C VAL A 236 5.58 -4.83 -3.52
N SER A 237 6.26 -5.73 -2.81
CA SER A 237 7.60 -5.54 -2.25
C SER A 237 8.37 -6.84 -2.19
N GLN A 238 9.69 -6.75 -2.15
CA GLN A 238 10.51 -7.88 -1.74
C GLN A 238 10.63 -7.94 -0.21
N GLY A 239 11.08 -6.84 0.42
CA GLY A 239 11.17 -6.71 1.87
C GLY A 239 9.80 -6.79 2.55
N LYS A 240 9.78 -7.29 3.79
CA LYS A 240 8.59 -7.47 4.62
C LYS A 240 8.74 -6.69 5.92
N VAL A 241 7.66 -6.27 6.55
CA VAL A 241 7.72 -5.54 7.83
C VAL A 241 8.33 -6.39 8.96
N ASN A 242 8.29 -7.69 8.83
CA ASN A 242 8.85 -8.68 9.77
C ASN A 242 10.12 -9.40 9.26
N ASP A 243 10.55 -9.11 8.01
CA ASP A 243 11.77 -9.65 7.39
C ASP A 243 12.28 -8.68 6.31
N PHE A 244 12.94 -7.60 6.71
CA PHE A 244 13.39 -6.52 5.81
C PHE A 244 14.40 -6.98 4.75
N GLY A 245 15.16 -8.04 5.05
CA GLY A 245 16.18 -8.58 4.15
C GLY A 245 15.66 -9.55 3.11
N HIS A 246 14.37 -9.89 3.14
CA HIS A 246 13.80 -10.84 2.19
C HIS A 246 13.94 -10.37 0.74
N LYS A 247 14.31 -11.30 -0.13
CA LYS A 247 14.33 -11.13 -1.59
C LYS A 247 13.60 -12.28 -2.25
N TRP A 248 13.00 -12.04 -3.42
CA TRP A 248 12.37 -13.11 -4.20
C TRP A 248 13.43 -14.12 -4.63
N ALA A 249 13.22 -15.39 -4.29
CA ALA A 249 14.21 -16.44 -4.48
C ALA A 249 14.56 -16.70 -5.95
N GLU A 250 13.62 -16.45 -6.85
CA GLU A 250 13.73 -16.64 -8.29
C GLU A 250 14.48 -15.51 -9.01
N GLY A 251 14.89 -14.45 -8.29
CA GLY A 251 15.66 -13.33 -8.84
C GLY A 251 14.93 -12.58 -9.94
N GLU A 252 15.65 -12.13 -10.98
CA GLU A 252 15.06 -11.37 -12.11
C GLU A 252 14.02 -12.18 -12.88
N GLN A 253 14.18 -13.49 -13.01
CA GLN A 253 13.18 -14.35 -13.65
C GLN A 253 11.87 -14.38 -12.85
N GLY A 254 11.98 -14.35 -11.51
CA GLY A 254 10.83 -14.18 -10.64
C GLY A 254 10.14 -12.83 -10.86
N ALA A 255 10.92 -11.74 -10.98
CA ALA A 255 10.38 -10.42 -11.27
C ALA A 255 9.64 -10.38 -12.62
N GLU A 256 10.19 -11.01 -13.67
CA GLU A 256 9.52 -11.16 -14.96
C GLU A 256 8.17 -11.87 -14.82
N THR A 257 8.14 -13.00 -14.14
CA THR A 257 6.92 -13.76 -13.90
C THR A 257 5.89 -12.94 -13.10
N ILE A 258 6.33 -12.28 -12.01
CA ILE A 258 5.45 -11.49 -11.15
C ILE A 258 4.84 -10.32 -11.94
N PHE A 259 5.66 -9.48 -12.54
CA PHE A 259 5.17 -8.28 -13.21
C PHE A 259 4.35 -8.60 -14.47
N GLY A 260 4.75 -9.59 -15.26
CA GLY A 260 3.98 -10.06 -16.40
C GLY A 260 2.61 -10.60 -15.97
N THR A 261 2.56 -11.47 -14.96
CA THR A 261 1.30 -12.02 -14.44
C THR A 261 0.36 -10.92 -13.91
N LEU A 262 0.89 -9.94 -13.17
CA LEU A 262 0.09 -8.83 -12.66
C LEU A 262 -0.45 -7.94 -13.78
N ALA A 263 0.34 -7.70 -14.83
CA ALA A 263 -0.11 -6.97 -16.01
C ALA A 263 -1.24 -7.72 -16.74
N ASP A 264 -1.08 -9.02 -16.95
CA ASP A 264 -2.07 -9.88 -17.60
C ASP A 264 -3.36 -10.02 -16.75
N ALA A 265 -3.26 -9.91 -15.43
CA ALA A 265 -4.41 -9.91 -14.52
C ALA A 265 -5.28 -8.65 -14.62
N GLY A 266 -4.79 -7.58 -15.28
CA GLY A 266 -5.57 -6.39 -15.59
C GLY A 266 -5.54 -5.29 -14.54
N VAL A 267 -4.42 -5.13 -13.80
CA VAL A 267 -4.18 -3.93 -13.00
C VAL A 267 -3.85 -2.74 -13.90
N ASP A 268 -4.14 -1.53 -13.45
CA ASP A 268 -3.79 -0.30 -14.15
C ASP A 268 -2.42 0.24 -13.72
N TYR A 269 -1.98 -0.11 -12.50
CA TYR A 269 -0.68 0.28 -11.99
C TYR A 269 -0.09 -0.73 -11.01
N ILE A 270 1.24 -0.71 -10.91
CA ILE A 270 2.01 -1.43 -9.89
C ILE A 270 2.69 -0.41 -8.97
N HIS A 271 2.45 -0.50 -7.67
CA HIS A 271 3.10 0.32 -6.66
C HIS A 271 4.21 -0.49 -5.98
N LEU A 272 5.45 -0.12 -6.29
CA LEU A 272 6.64 -0.78 -5.75
C LEU A 272 7.07 -0.12 -4.45
N THR A 273 7.28 -0.90 -3.41
CA THR A 273 7.83 -0.40 -2.15
C THR A 273 9.06 -1.18 -1.74
N GLU A 274 10.18 -0.47 -1.61
CA GLU A 274 11.46 -0.97 -1.13
C GLU A 274 12.00 -0.05 -0.03
N PHE A 275 13.05 -0.45 0.67
CA PHE A 275 13.68 0.44 1.65
C PHE A 275 14.37 1.64 0.95
N GLU A 276 15.09 1.34 -0.14
CA GLU A 276 15.77 2.29 -1.02
C GLU A 276 15.48 1.88 -2.48
N ALA A 277 14.45 2.48 -3.08
CA ALA A 277 13.89 2.04 -4.36
C ALA A 277 14.85 2.16 -5.57
N TRP A 278 15.94 2.93 -5.44
CA TRP A 278 16.96 3.09 -6.47
C TRP A 278 18.03 2.00 -6.45
N GLN A 279 18.11 1.23 -5.38
CA GLN A 279 19.12 0.18 -5.25
C GLN A 279 18.81 -1.01 -6.16
N PRO A 280 19.85 -1.77 -6.56
CA PRO A 280 19.67 -3.02 -7.28
C PRO A 280 18.68 -3.95 -6.57
N ALA A 281 17.77 -4.53 -7.33
CA ALA A 281 16.76 -5.46 -6.79
C ALA A 281 17.40 -6.73 -6.24
N PHE A 282 18.46 -7.21 -6.90
CA PHE A 282 19.16 -8.47 -6.59
C PHE A 282 20.68 -8.24 -6.63
N GLY A 283 21.37 -8.68 -5.57
CA GLY A 283 22.82 -8.52 -5.49
C GLY A 283 23.30 -7.09 -5.26
N ALA A 284 24.57 -6.83 -5.59
CA ALA A 284 25.22 -5.53 -5.38
C ALA A 284 25.12 -4.59 -6.62
N GLU A 285 24.87 -5.15 -7.79
CA GLU A 285 24.78 -4.45 -9.07
C GLU A 285 23.55 -4.94 -9.84
N GLY A 286 23.12 -4.17 -10.83
CA GLY A 286 22.01 -4.53 -11.70
C GLY A 286 20.82 -3.55 -11.62
N PRO A 287 19.68 -3.91 -12.25
CA PRO A 287 18.51 -3.06 -12.29
C PRO A 287 17.78 -2.99 -10.92
N SER A 288 17.23 -1.83 -10.64
CA SER A 288 16.30 -1.67 -9.53
C SER A 288 14.97 -2.41 -9.80
N LEU A 289 14.17 -2.61 -8.75
CA LEU A 289 12.85 -3.23 -8.92
C LEU A 289 11.93 -2.38 -9.84
N VAL A 290 12.09 -1.05 -9.83
CA VAL A 290 11.38 -0.13 -10.73
C VAL A 290 11.76 -0.37 -12.19
N GLN A 291 13.03 -0.52 -12.49
CA GLN A 291 13.51 -0.81 -13.86
C GLN A 291 13.03 -2.18 -14.35
N LEU A 292 12.98 -3.18 -13.46
CA LEU A 292 12.44 -4.51 -13.78
C LEU A 292 10.94 -4.45 -14.05
N ALA A 293 10.18 -3.73 -13.23
CA ALA A 293 8.74 -3.56 -13.46
C ALA A 293 8.47 -2.85 -14.80
N ARG A 294 9.22 -1.78 -15.10
CA ARG A 294 9.10 -1.11 -16.41
C ARG A 294 9.45 -2.03 -17.56
N ARG A 295 10.46 -2.89 -17.42
CA ARG A 295 10.86 -3.86 -18.45
C ARG A 295 9.79 -4.91 -18.70
N PHE A 296 9.20 -5.47 -17.65
CA PHE A 296 8.31 -6.64 -17.74
C PHE A 296 6.80 -6.28 -17.73
N ALA A 297 6.46 -5.03 -17.42
CA ALA A 297 5.10 -4.50 -17.50
C ALA A 297 5.11 -3.09 -18.14
N PRO A 298 5.59 -2.93 -19.39
CA PRO A 298 5.87 -1.62 -20.00
C PRO A 298 4.61 -0.76 -20.18
N GLY A 299 3.42 -1.37 -20.28
CA GLY A 299 2.15 -0.67 -20.47
C GLY A 299 1.49 -0.18 -19.18
N LEU A 300 2.01 -0.54 -18.00
CA LEU A 300 1.41 -0.16 -16.73
C LEU A 300 2.03 1.13 -16.18
N THR A 301 1.24 1.87 -15.40
CA THR A 301 1.76 2.93 -14.55
C THR A 301 2.58 2.34 -13.41
N ILE A 302 3.79 2.86 -13.19
CA ILE A 302 4.69 2.42 -12.13
C ILE A 302 4.78 3.52 -11.07
N ILE A 303 4.36 3.21 -9.85
CA ILE A 303 4.53 4.08 -8.67
C ILE A 303 5.73 3.58 -7.89
N ALA A 304 6.73 4.44 -7.67
CA ALA A 304 7.91 4.11 -6.89
C ALA A 304 7.80 4.65 -5.47
N ASN A 305 8.11 3.81 -4.47
CA ASN A 305 8.17 4.19 -3.06
C ASN A 305 9.40 3.55 -2.38
N GLY A 306 10.10 4.34 -1.56
CA GLY A 306 11.24 3.90 -0.74
C GLY A 306 12.39 4.88 -0.74
N GLY A 307 12.52 5.68 0.34
CA GLY A 307 13.61 6.63 0.52
C GLY A 307 13.63 7.84 -0.41
N LEU A 308 12.52 8.12 -1.14
CA LEU A 308 12.46 9.10 -2.22
C LEU A 308 12.10 10.53 -1.76
N HIS A 309 12.37 10.87 -0.51
CA HIS A 309 12.18 12.24 0.02
C HIS A 309 13.25 13.23 -0.46
N ASP A 310 14.32 12.75 -1.05
CA ASP A 310 15.34 13.51 -1.78
C ASP A 310 14.89 13.70 -3.23
N ALA A 311 14.89 14.94 -3.71
CA ALA A 311 14.40 15.27 -5.05
C ALA A 311 15.26 14.68 -6.16
N ASP A 312 16.59 14.59 -5.99
CA ASP A 312 17.50 13.98 -6.96
C ASP A 312 17.16 12.49 -7.14
N ARG A 313 16.91 11.78 -6.03
CA ARG A 313 16.49 10.38 -6.05
C ARG A 313 15.12 10.18 -6.71
N ALA A 314 14.17 11.06 -6.42
CA ALA A 314 12.85 11.04 -7.05
C ALA A 314 12.95 11.22 -8.58
N LEU A 315 13.73 12.22 -9.04
CA LEU A 315 13.97 12.46 -10.46
C LEU A 315 14.72 11.30 -11.13
N GLN A 316 15.72 10.72 -10.46
CA GLN A 316 16.42 9.55 -10.95
C GLN A 316 15.45 8.39 -11.22
N LEU A 317 14.50 8.14 -10.31
CA LEU A 317 13.53 7.05 -10.49
C LEU A 317 12.51 7.36 -11.59
N LEU A 318 12.09 8.61 -11.78
CA LEU A 318 11.29 8.99 -12.96
C LEU A 318 12.05 8.69 -14.26
N ALA A 319 13.32 9.07 -14.33
CA ALA A 319 14.17 8.79 -15.51
C ALA A 319 14.40 7.27 -15.72
N HIS A 320 14.32 6.47 -14.67
CA HIS A 320 14.50 5.01 -14.70
C HIS A 320 13.21 4.21 -14.83
N GLY A 321 12.08 4.85 -15.12
CA GLY A 321 10.84 4.17 -15.51
C GLY A 321 9.71 4.22 -14.50
N ALA A 322 9.84 4.96 -13.40
CA ALA A 322 8.68 5.32 -12.59
C ALA A 322 7.84 6.40 -13.31
N ASP A 323 6.54 6.38 -13.11
CA ASP A 323 5.61 7.43 -13.57
C ASP A 323 5.21 8.36 -12.42
N LEU A 324 5.08 7.81 -11.21
CA LEU A 324 4.71 8.52 -9.99
C LEU A 324 5.68 8.18 -8.86
N ILE A 325 5.90 9.15 -7.99
CA ILE A 325 6.73 9.04 -6.79
C ILE A 325 5.84 9.11 -5.55
N ALA A 326 5.82 8.04 -4.74
CA ALA A 326 5.06 8.01 -3.50
C ALA A 326 5.98 8.24 -2.30
N LEU A 327 5.63 9.21 -1.46
CA LEU A 327 6.39 9.62 -0.29
C LEU A 327 5.71 9.14 1.00
N GLY A 328 6.45 8.39 1.82
CA GLY A 328 6.03 8.02 3.18
C GLY A 328 6.62 9.01 4.21
N ARG A 329 7.81 8.70 4.75
CA ARG A 329 8.51 9.51 5.75
C ARG A 329 8.69 10.98 5.33
N GLY A 330 8.95 11.21 4.04
CA GLY A 330 9.08 12.56 3.48
C GLY A 330 7.78 13.36 3.60
N ALA A 331 6.62 12.74 3.32
CA ALA A 331 5.32 13.36 3.46
C ALA A 331 4.93 13.59 4.94
N LEU A 332 5.29 12.67 5.85
CA LEU A 332 5.08 12.87 7.29
C LEU A 332 5.76 14.13 7.81
N SER A 333 7.03 14.33 7.43
CA SER A 333 7.83 15.49 7.86
C SER A 333 7.48 16.78 7.11
N ASN A 334 7.01 16.64 5.88
CA ASN A 334 6.68 17.75 4.99
C ASN A 334 5.35 17.46 4.28
N PRO A 335 4.21 17.68 4.94
CA PRO A 335 2.91 17.49 4.30
C PRO A 335 2.71 18.44 3.10
N ASP A 336 3.52 19.49 3.03
CA ASP A 336 3.62 20.49 1.97
C ASP A 336 4.81 20.27 1.01
N TRP A 337 5.34 19.05 0.95
CA TRP A 337 6.54 18.72 0.15
C TRP A 337 6.46 19.19 -1.31
N PRO A 338 5.32 19.02 -2.05
CA PRO A 338 5.21 19.54 -3.42
C PRO A 338 5.35 21.05 -3.52
N ARG A 339 4.73 21.80 -2.61
CA ARG A 339 4.83 23.28 -2.57
C ARG A 339 6.23 23.75 -2.22
N LYS A 340 6.86 23.12 -1.23
CA LYS A 340 8.24 23.42 -0.87
C LYS A 340 9.19 23.19 -2.03
N LEU A 341 9.00 22.08 -2.76
CA LEU A 341 9.80 21.78 -3.94
C LEU A 341 9.66 22.88 -4.99
N GLU A 342 8.43 23.29 -5.31
CA GLU A 342 8.13 24.35 -6.28
C GLU A 342 8.76 25.70 -5.87
N GLN A 343 8.77 26.02 -4.59
CA GLN A 343 9.30 27.26 -4.02
C GLN A 343 10.81 27.22 -3.70
N GLY A 344 11.46 26.07 -3.89
CA GLY A 344 12.87 25.89 -3.52
C GLY A 344 13.12 25.99 -2.01
N LEU A 345 12.11 25.69 -1.19
CA LEU A 345 12.22 25.75 0.26
C LEU A 345 12.86 24.48 0.84
N PRO A 346 13.58 24.59 1.99
CA PRO A 346 14.24 23.44 2.59
C PRO A 346 13.24 22.41 3.14
N MET A 347 13.54 21.14 2.95
CA MET A 347 12.79 20.02 3.50
C MET A 347 13.21 19.75 4.96
N LYS A 348 12.23 19.50 5.82
CA LYS A 348 12.48 19.04 7.19
C LYS A 348 12.91 17.57 7.16
N ALA A 349 13.94 17.21 7.93
CA ALA A 349 14.33 15.82 8.12
C ALA A 349 13.22 15.03 8.85
N PHE A 350 13.18 13.71 8.61
CA PHE A 350 12.22 12.85 9.29
C PHE A 350 12.60 12.65 10.76
N ASP A 351 11.72 13.06 11.65
CA ASP A 351 11.82 12.78 13.07
C ASP A 351 11.02 11.52 13.43
N ARG A 352 11.73 10.46 13.86
CA ARG A 352 11.10 9.18 14.21
C ARG A 352 10.18 9.27 15.42
N SER A 353 10.30 10.30 16.28
CA SER A 353 9.45 10.52 17.46
C SER A 353 7.97 10.65 17.10
N ILE A 354 7.65 11.08 15.87
CA ILE A 354 6.29 11.16 15.33
C ILE A 354 5.57 9.80 15.33
N LEU A 355 6.32 8.70 15.30
CA LEU A 355 5.80 7.34 15.35
C LEU A 355 5.81 6.73 16.77
N GLY A 356 6.28 7.45 17.76
CA GLY A 356 6.43 6.93 19.10
C GLY A 356 5.49 7.60 20.13
N PRO A 357 5.18 6.92 21.25
CA PRO A 357 5.36 5.49 21.49
C PRO A 357 4.41 4.62 20.65
N ILE A 358 3.28 5.16 20.20
CA ILE A 358 2.32 4.56 19.27
C ILE A 358 2.33 5.38 17.98
N ALA A 359 2.14 4.74 16.83
CA ALA A 359 2.16 5.40 15.52
C ALA A 359 0.82 6.06 15.14
N ASP A 360 0.02 6.47 16.12
CA ASP A 360 -1.19 7.25 15.91
C ASP A 360 -0.88 8.70 15.44
N ILE A 361 -1.89 9.40 14.98
CA ILE A 361 -1.76 10.80 14.53
C ILE A 361 -1.63 11.71 15.74
N LYS A 362 -0.48 12.42 15.85
CA LYS A 362 -0.19 13.32 16.95
C LYS A 362 -0.85 14.69 16.78
N ALA A 363 -1.20 15.34 17.89
CA ALA A 363 -1.74 16.71 17.86
C ALA A 363 -0.74 17.69 17.19
N SER A 364 0.57 17.49 17.38
CA SER A 364 1.63 18.29 16.76
C SER A 364 1.63 18.19 15.24
N GLU A 365 1.21 17.08 14.66
CA GLU A 365 1.07 16.92 13.21
C GLU A 365 -0.08 17.74 12.65
N LEU A 366 -1.10 18.02 13.44
CA LEU A 366 -2.30 18.76 13.02
C LEU A 366 -2.18 20.26 13.28
N ALA A 367 -1.23 20.69 14.11
CA ALA A 367 -0.98 22.09 14.44
C ALA A 367 -0.08 22.80 13.42
N ALA A 368 0.60 22.08 12.55
CA ALA A 368 1.51 22.60 11.53
C ALA A 368 0.80 22.69 10.18
N ALA A 369 0.02 23.74 9.98
CA ALA A 369 -0.55 24.12 8.68
C ALA A 369 -0.17 25.59 8.37
#